data_06e212a5792f1a0535b3d0f8a8190ad1
#
_entry.id   06e212a5792f1a0535b3d0f8a8190ad1
#
_cell.length_a   1.000
_cell.length_b   1.000
_cell.length_c   1.000
_cell.angle_alpha   90.00
_cell.angle_beta   90.00
_cell.angle_gamma   90.00
#
_symmetry.space_group_name_H-M   'P 1'
#
loop_
_entity.id
_entity.type
_entity.pdbx_description
1 polymer ?
#
loop_
_entity_poly.entity_id
_entity_poly.type
_entity_poly.pdbx_seq_one_letter_code
_entity_poly.pdbx_strand_id
1 'polypeptide(L)'
;MSLTDPSSPSDPDEEISISGALTRDLLRSGKLDRMVSAAVPGLRLMSDAEREASLRQTLAARPGGADGAWVFAYGSLMWNPTIHHAERRVARVEGWHRSFCLSTPIGRGTPENPGLVLALDEGGHCDGVALRLEEPHLSDELSLLWRREMLTGAYRPVWVPLRDLRGQVFGHGIAFVIDPAGPQCVRLGEAE
;
A
#
# COMPACT_ATOMS: atom_id res chain seq x y z
N MET A 1 29.75 11.82 -46.20
CA MET A 1 28.31 11.55 -46.23
C MET A 1 28.11 10.18 -45.61
N SER A 2 27.90 10.12 -44.30
CA SER A 2 27.58 8.88 -43.62
C SER A 2 26.15 8.98 -43.13
N LEU A 3 25.33 8.08 -43.65
CA LEU A 3 23.92 7.90 -43.27
C LEU A 3 23.90 7.14 -41.96
N THR A 4 23.36 7.75 -40.93
CA THR A 4 23.01 7.11 -39.68
C THR A 4 21.66 6.45 -39.82
N ASP A 5 21.61 5.14 -39.65
CA ASP A 5 20.43 4.27 -39.63
C ASP A 5 19.67 4.46 -38.29
N PRO A 6 18.36 4.82 -38.29
CA PRO A 6 17.55 4.97 -37.09
C PRO A 6 16.62 3.76 -36.91
N SER A 7 17.17 2.57 -36.67
CA SER A 7 16.33 1.41 -36.28
C SER A 7 17.13 0.46 -35.39
N SER A 8 17.34 0.85 -34.12
CA SER A 8 17.55 -0.13 -33.06
C SER A 8 16.18 -0.52 -32.50
N PRO A 9 15.83 -1.81 -32.48
CA PRO A 9 14.65 -2.26 -31.77
C PRO A 9 14.88 -2.06 -30.27
N SER A 10 13.91 -1.46 -29.59
CA SER A 10 13.84 -1.39 -28.14
C SER A 10 13.97 -2.80 -27.56
N ASP A 11 14.92 -2.96 -26.65
CA ASP A 11 15.23 -4.19 -25.93
C ASP A 11 13.96 -4.72 -25.23
N PRO A 12 13.50 -5.96 -25.49
CA PRO A 12 12.29 -6.50 -24.88
C PRO A 12 12.49 -6.94 -23.40
N ASP A 13 13.70 -6.78 -22.85
CA ASP A 13 14.06 -7.25 -21.52
C ASP A 13 14.18 -6.15 -20.46
N GLU A 14 13.61 -4.98 -20.65
CA GLU A 14 13.40 -4.03 -19.59
C GLU A 14 12.27 -4.54 -18.68
N GLU A 15 12.59 -5.58 -17.90
CA GLU A 15 11.76 -6.10 -16.82
C GLU A 15 11.57 -4.96 -15.79
N ILE A 16 10.48 -4.21 -15.96
CA ILE A 16 10.15 -3.09 -15.09
C ILE A 16 9.84 -3.66 -13.72
N SER A 17 10.83 -3.72 -12.86
CA SER A 17 10.67 -4.04 -11.45
C SER A 17 9.81 -2.96 -10.80
N ILE A 18 8.50 -3.18 -10.76
CA ILE A 18 7.52 -2.27 -10.14
C ILE A 18 7.90 -1.98 -8.66
N SER A 19 8.63 -2.88 -8.02
CA SER A 19 9.09 -2.76 -6.63
C SER A 19 10.17 -1.70 -6.40
N GLY A 20 11.03 -1.42 -7.38
CA GLY A 20 12.09 -0.41 -7.27
C GLY A 20 11.72 0.98 -7.75
N ALA A 21 10.60 1.12 -8.45
CA ALA A 21 10.25 2.32 -9.21
C ALA A 21 9.04 3.10 -8.66
N LEU A 22 8.49 2.75 -7.50
CA LEU A 22 7.37 3.50 -6.93
C LEU A 22 7.83 4.87 -6.45
N THR A 23 7.56 5.89 -7.26
CA THR A 23 7.83 7.29 -6.95
C THR A 23 6.53 8.07 -6.81
N ARG A 24 6.60 9.23 -6.15
CA ARG A 24 5.45 10.14 -6.03
C ARG A 24 4.91 10.57 -7.40
N ASP A 25 5.82 10.85 -8.35
CA ASP A 25 5.44 11.29 -9.70
C ASP A 25 4.74 10.17 -10.48
N LEU A 26 5.18 8.92 -10.32
CA LEU A 26 4.51 7.77 -10.90
C LEU A 26 3.07 7.64 -10.38
N LEU A 27 2.88 7.78 -9.06
CA LEU A 27 1.57 7.72 -8.43
C LEU A 27 0.67 8.90 -8.87
N ARG A 28 1.20 10.14 -8.90
CA ARG A 28 0.46 11.32 -9.33
C ARG A 28 0.01 11.26 -10.77
N SER A 29 0.85 10.73 -11.65
CA SER A 29 0.56 10.67 -13.09
C SER A 29 -0.48 9.63 -13.49
N GLY A 30 -0.90 8.73 -12.58
CA GLY A 30 -1.77 7.59 -12.88
C GLY A 30 -1.14 6.58 -13.86
N LYS A 31 0.17 6.65 -14.09
CA LYS A 31 0.88 5.70 -14.96
C LYS A 31 0.91 4.30 -14.35
N LEU A 32 0.93 4.20 -13.01
CA LEU A 32 0.95 2.91 -12.32
C LEU A 32 -0.22 2.02 -12.74
N ASP A 33 -1.44 2.57 -12.76
CA ASP A 33 -2.64 1.81 -13.15
C ASP A 33 -2.51 1.26 -14.59
N ARG A 34 -2.00 2.08 -15.53
CA ARG A 34 -1.78 1.66 -16.92
C ARG A 34 -0.70 0.59 -17.05
N MET A 35 0.40 0.75 -16.31
CA MET A 35 1.50 -0.24 -16.29
C MET A 35 1.00 -1.58 -15.78
N VAL A 36 0.24 -1.57 -14.68
CA VAL A 36 -0.31 -2.80 -14.10
C VAL A 36 -1.35 -3.43 -15.02
N SER A 37 -2.25 -2.64 -15.61
CA SER A 37 -3.24 -3.16 -16.58
C SER A 37 -2.60 -3.76 -17.82
N ALA A 38 -1.46 -3.23 -18.26
CA ALA A 38 -0.70 -3.78 -19.37
C ALA A 38 0.03 -5.07 -19.00
N ALA A 39 0.63 -5.12 -17.80
CA ALA A 39 1.39 -6.28 -17.31
C ALA A 39 0.49 -7.47 -16.92
N VAL A 40 -0.72 -7.20 -16.44
CA VAL A 40 -1.67 -8.23 -15.99
C VAL A 40 -3.06 -7.93 -16.58
N PRO A 41 -3.31 -8.28 -17.85
CA PRO A 41 -4.61 -8.08 -18.48
C PRO A 41 -5.73 -8.81 -17.71
N GLY A 42 -6.83 -8.09 -17.47
CA GLY A 42 -7.97 -8.64 -16.74
C GLY A 42 -7.89 -8.52 -15.22
N LEU A 43 -6.79 -8.08 -14.65
CA LEU A 43 -6.73 -7.75 -13.21
C LEU A 43 -7.63 -6.54 -12.93
N ARG A 44 -8.58 -6.72 -11.99
CA ARG A 44 -9.43 -5.62 -11.56
C ARG A 44 -8.62 -4.61 -10.76
N LEU A 45 -8.62 -3.37 -11.19
CA LEU A 45 -8.11 -2.23 -10.43
C LEU A 45 -9.27 -1.39 -9.89
N MET A 46 -9.09 -0.80 -8.72
CA MET A 46 -10.03 0.20 -8.23
C MET A 46 -9.93 1.47 -9.08
N SER A 47 -11.07 2.00 -9.47
CA SER A 47 -11.16 3.31 -10.12
C SER A 47 -10.79 4.44 -9.15
N ASP A 48 -10.45 5.62 -9.69
CA ASP A 48 -10.22 6.81 -8.87
C ASP A 48 -11.44 7.15 -8.00
N ALA A 49 -12.66 7.01 -8.53
CA ALA A 49 -13.89 7.26 -7.78
C ALA A 49 -14.08 6.30 -6.59
N GLU A 50 -13.73 5.02 -6.76
CA GLU A 50 -13.78 4.02 -5.68
C GLU A 50 -12.73 4.33 -4.60
N ARG A 51 -11.50 4.70 -5.02
CA ARG A 51 -10.44 5.10 -4.10
C ARG A 51 -10.81 6.36 -3.30
N GLU A 52 -11.37 7.38 -3.96
CA GLU A 52 -11.85 8.60 -3.29
C GLU A 52 -13.02 8.32 -2.34
N ALA A 53 -13.95 7.46 -2.71
CA ALA A 53 -15.06 7.07 -1.84
C ALA A 53 -14.55 6.35 -0.58
N SER A 54 -13.61 5.41 -0.75
CA SER A 54 -12.94 4.70 0.35
C SER A 54 -12.18 5.67 1.27
N LEU A 55 -11.43 6.62 0.71
CA LEU A 55 -10.71 7.64 1.48
C LEU A 55 -11.68 8.51 2.29
N ARG A 56 -12.74 9.03 1.66
CA ARG A 56 -13.76 9.83 2.36
C ARG A 56 -14.41 9.05 3.50
N GLN A 57 -14.77 7.78 3.26
CA GLN A 57 -15.35 6.91 4.28
C GLN A 57 -14.38 6.70 5.45
N THR A 58 -13.10 6.44 5.16
CA THR A 58 -12.08 6.27 6.18
C THR A 58 -11.89 7.53 7.01
N LEU A 59 -11.82 8.69 6.36
CA LEU A 59 -11.69 9.97 7.07
C LEU A 59 -12.93 10.31 7.92
N ALA A 60 -14.13 10.00 7.43
CA ALA A 60 -15.38 10.18 8.20
C ALA A 60 -15.43 9.31 9.46
N ALA A 61 -14.75 8.16 9.46
CA ALA A 61 -14.65 7.26 10.62
C ALA A 61 -13.46 7.59 11.55
N ARG A 62 -12.78 8.73 11.35
CA ARG A 62 -11.64 9.14 12.17
C ARG A 62 -12.05 9.25 13.65
N PRO A 63 -11.32 8.62 14.58
CA PRO A 63 -11.58 8.74 16.00
C PRO A 63 -11.49 10.19 16.47
N GLY A 64 -12.45 10.63 17.29
CA GLY A 64 -12.46 11.98 17.86
C GLY A 64 -11.24 12.27 18.74
N GLY A 65 -10.78 13.53 18.77
CA GLY A 65 -9.61 13.95 19.57
C GLY A 65 -8.25 13.52 19.01
N ALA A 66 -8.20 12.98 17.80
CA ALA A 66 -6.94 12.64 17.15
C ALA A 66 -6.26 13.91 16.60
N ASP A 67 -5.11 14.26 17.15
CA ASP A 67 -4.25 15.33 16.64
C ASP A 67 -3.49 14.82 15.40
N GLY A 68 -3.83 15.38 14.22
CA GLY A 68 -3.27 14.94 12.95
C GLY A 68 -3.74 13.53 12.54
N ALA A 69 -3.35 13.10 11.38
CA ALA A 69 -3.55 11.73 10.93
C ALA A 69 -2.22 11.00 10.88
N TRP A 70 -2.19 9.79 11.41
CA TRP A 70 -1.05 8.90 11.29
C TRP A 70 -1.32 7.80 10.28
N VAL A 71 -0.27 7.30 9.66
CA VAL A 71 -0.29 6.07 8.84
C VAL A 71 0.59 5.04 9.51
N PHE A 72 0.08 3.84 9.75
CA PHE A 72 0.86 2.75 10.28
C PHE A 72 1.53 1.97 9.15
N ALA A 73 2.84 2.01 9.13
CA ALA A 73 3.70 1.32 8.17
C ALA A 73 4.29 0.06 8.81
N TYR A 74 4.09 -1.09 8.19
CA TYR A 74 4.57 -2.40 8.67
C TYR A 74 5.34 -3.21 7.62
N GLY A 75 5.38 -2.74 6.38
CA GLY A 75 6.04 -3.34 5.22
C GLY A 75 6.80 -2.28 4.41
N SER A 76 6.61 -2.26 3.09
CA SER A 76 7.33 -1.38 2.17
C SER A 76 7.20 0.12 2.47
N LEU A 77 6.12 0.55 3.10
CA LEU A 77 5.96 1.92 3.58
C LEU A 77 6.99 2.34 4.64
N MET A 78 7.65 1.39 5.31
CA MET A 78 8.67 1.72 6.31
C MET A 78 9.94 2.31 5.70
N TRP A 79 10.31 1.90 4.50
CA TRP A 79 11.53 2.34 3.80
C TRP A 79 11.27 3.18 2.55
N ASN A 80 10.10 3.05 1.95
CA ASN A 80 9.67 3.88 0.82
C ASN A 80 8.21 4.33 1.02
N PRO A 81 7.95 5.31 1.89
CA PRO A 81 6.58 5.74 2.20
C PRO A 81 5.87 6.41 1.03
N THR A 82 6.61 7.03 0.09
CA THR A 82 6.10 7.83 -1.04
C THR A 82 5.20 9.01 -0.64
N ILE A 83 5.03 9.25 0.65
CA ILE A 83 4.28 10.37 1.25
C ILE A 83 5.20 11.24 2.10
N HIS A 84 4.94 12.54 2.15
CA HIS A 84 5.59 13.43 3.09
C HIS A 84 4.99 13.26 4.48
N HIS A 85 5.84 13.26 5.49
CA HIS A 85 5.43 13.12 6.88
C HIS A 85 6.28 14.03 7.77
N ALA A 86 5.68 14.61 8.78
CA ALA A 86 6.34 15.52 9.72
C ALA A 86 7.07 14.77 10.83
N GLU A 87 6.60 13.59 11.18
CA GLU A 87 7.16 12.78 12.27
C GLU A 87 7.15 11.31 11.90
N ARG A 88 8.17 10.59 12.36
CA ARG A 88 8.29 9.14 12.24
C ARG A 88 8.55 8.57 13.63
N ARG A 89 7.70 7.64 14.08
CA ARG A 89 7.76 7.08 15.43
C ARG A 89 7.56 5.57 15.39
N VAL A 90 8.31 4.82 16.19
CA VAL A 90 8.06 3.39 16.40
C VAL A 90 6.69 3.24 17.07
N ALA A 91 5.90 2.30 16.57
CA ALA A 91 4.56 2.04 17.07
C ALA A 91 4.24 0.56 17.05
N ARG A 92 3.39 0.14 18.00
CA ARG A 92 2.73 -1.17 18.02
C ARG A 92 1.24 -1.00 17.80
N VAL A 93 0.68 -1.91 17.02
CA VAL A 93 -0.78 -2.11 16.90
C VAL A 93 -1.15 -3.47 17.46
N GLU A 94 -2.25 -3.52 18.19
CA GLU A 94 -2.81 -4.75 18.75
C GLU A 94 -3.97 -5.24 17.89
N GLY A 95 -4.22 -6.54 17.88
CA GLY A 95 -5.29 -7.17 17.11
C GLY A 95 -4.93 -7.42 15.64
N TRP A 96 -3.70 -7.18 15.24
CA TRP A 96 -3.20 -7.38 13.88
C TRP A 96 -1.79 -7.92 13.89
N HIS A 97 -1.48 -8.90 13.04
CA HIS A 97 -0.13 -9.45 12.89
C HIS A 97 0.26 -9.56 11.42
N ARG A 98 1.55 -9.63 11.14
CA ARG A 98 2.05 -9.89 9.77
C ARG A 98 1.85 -11.34 9.41
N SER A 99 1.22 -11.59 8.27
CA SER A 99 1.07 -12.92 7.70
C SER A 99 1.33 -12.88 6.19
N PHE A 100 1.85 -13.97 5.63
CA PHE A 100 1.91 -14.17 4.17
C PHE A 100 0.52 -14.57 3.67
N CYS A 101 -0.39 -13.62 3.58
CA CYS A 101 -1.80 -13.84 3.26
C CYS A 101 -2.30 -13.05 2.04
N LEU A 102 -1.43 -12.29 1.37
CA LEU A 102 -1.78 -11.57 0.16
C LEU A 102 -1.13 -12.23 -1.05
N SER A 103 -1.96 -12.78 -1.95
CA SER A 103 -1.53 -13.27 -3.26
C SER A 103 -1.49 -12.13 -4.27
N THR A 104 -0.38 -12.00 -4.99
CA THR A 104 -0.22 -10.95 -5.99
C THR A 104 0.44 -11.45 -7.27
N PRO A 105 -0.14 -11.15 -8.45
CA PRO A 105 0.50 -11.41 -9.74
C PRO A 105 1.46 -10.28 -10.15
N ILE A 106 1.70 -9.27 -9.28
CA ILE A 106 2.45 -8.06 -9.63
C ILE A 106 3.67 -7.92 -8.72
N GLY A 107 4.82 -7.67 -9.30
CA GLY A 107 6.04 -7.25 -8.60
C GLY A 107 6.70 -8.32 -7.71
N ARG A 108 5.97 -9.34 -7.30
CA ARG A 108 6.43 -10.46 -6.48
C ARG A 108 5.96 -11.81 -7.02
N GLY A 109 5.32 -11.81 -8.19
CA GLY A 109 4.82 -12.99 -8.88
C GLY A 109 4.33 -12.62 -10.27
N THR A 110 3.86 -13.63 -11.01
CA THR A 110 3.23 -13.49 -12.33
C THR A 110 1.78 -13.99 -12.25
N PRO A 111 0.95 -13.73 -13.28
CA PRO A 111 -0.40 -14.30 -13.31
C PRO A 111 -0.44 -15.83 -13.19
N GLU A 112 0.57 -16.52 -13.76
CA GLU A 112 0.68 -17.99 -13.75
C GLU A 112 1.22 -18.51 -12.41
N ASN A 113 2.06 -17.70 -11.75
CA ASN A 113 2.69 -18.05 -10.47
C ASN A 113 2.61 -16.83 -9.52
N PRO A 114 1.45 -16.55 -8.93
CA PRO A 114 1.30 -15.43 -8.01
C PRO A 114 2.22 -15.57 -6.80
N GLY A 115 2.87 -14.47 -6.43
CA GLY A 115 3.70 -14.42 -5.23
C GLY A 115 2.87 -14.17 -3.98
N LEU A 116 3.42 -14.56 -2.82
CA LEU A 116 2.85 -14.23 -1.51
C LEU A 116 3.56 -13.03 -0.90
N VAL A 117 2.78 -12.11 -0.40
CA VAL A 117 3.26 -10.88 0.24
C VAL A 117 2.69 -10.77 1.65
N LEU A 118 3.49 -10.19 2.55
CA LEU A 118 3.05 -9.88 3.91
C LEU A 118 1.95 -8.82 3.89
N ALA A 119 0.86 -9.15 4.58
CA ALA A 119 -0.18 -8.19 4.93
C ALA A 119 -0.49 -8.28 6.44
N LEU A 120 -1.29 -7.35 6.96
CA LEU A 120 -1.83 -7.48 8.30
C LEU A 120 -3.08 -8.35 8.26
N ASP A 121 -3.04 -9.46 8.99
CA ASP A 121 -4.19 -10.32 9.27
C ASP A 121 -4.64 -10.14 10.71
N GLU A 122 -5.86 -10.53 11.01
CA GLU A 122 -6.49 -10.36 12.32
C GLU A 122 -5.81 -11.24 13.38
N GLY A 123 -5.61 -10.68 14.58
CA GLY A 123 -5.03 -11.34 15.75
C GLY A 123 -3.61 -10.85 16.11
N GLY A 124 -3.16 -11.18 17.30
CA GLY A 124 -1.82 -10.86 17.79
C GLY A 124 -1.50 -9.36 17.83
N HIS A 125 -0.26 -9.03 17.49
CA HIS A 125 0.20 -7.64 17.40
C HIS A 125 1.24 -7.47 16.29
N CYS A 126 1.48 -6.22 15.90
CA CYS A 126 2.50 -5.88 14.92
C CYS A 126 3.28 -4.64 15.37
N ASP A 127 4.60 -4.77 15.39
CA ASP A 127 5.50 -3.62 15.55
C ASP A 127 5.82 -3.03 14.17
N GLY A 128 5.81 -1.71 14.09
CA GLY A 128 6.03 -0.99 12.85
C GLY A 128 6.40 0.46 13.11
N VAL A 129 6.04 1.32 12.18
CA VAL A 129 6.32 2.75 12.24
C VAL A 129 5.05 3.53 11.97
N ALA A 130 4.77 4.51 12.81
CA ALA A 130 3.76 5.52 12.58
C ALA A 130 4.37 6.73 11.87
N LEU A 131 3.75 7.19 10.79
CA LEU A 131 4.11 8.36 10.01
C LEU A 131 3.03 9.41 10.19
N ARG A 132 3.34 10.57 10.77
CA ARG A 132 2.39 11.66 11.01
C ARG A 132 2.30 12.56 9.79
N LEU A 133 1.10 12.72 9.28
CA LEU A 133 0.79 13.62 8.18
C LEU A 133 0.40 15.00 8.71
N GLU A 134 0.83 16.05 8.01
CA GLU A 134 0.46 17.42 8.33
C GLU A 134 -0.90 17.79 7.74
N GLU A 135 -1.77 18.41 8.55
CA GLU A 135 -3.13 18.78 8.15
C GLU A 135 -3.21 19.56 6.81
N PRO A 136 -2.32 20.54 6.52
CA PRO A 136 -2.39 21.27 5.25
C PRO A 136 -2.22 20.40 4.00
N HIS A 137 -1.55 19.23 4.14
CA HIS A 137 -1.23 18.33 3.04
C HIS A 137 -1.92 16.97 3.16
N LEU A 138 -2.73 16.78 4.19
CA LEU A 138 -3.32 15.49 4.55
C LEU A 138 -4.07 14.84 3.37
N SER A 139 -4.94 15.61 2.72
CA SER A 139 -5.77 15.11 1.61
C SER A 139 -4.91 14.63 0.43
N ASP A 140 -3.91 15.41 0.06
CA ASP A 140 -3.02 15.10 -1.08
C ASP A 140 -2.15 13.88 -0.80
N GLU A 141 -1.57 13.82 0.40
CA GLU A 141 -0.72 12.71 0.81
C GLU A 141 -1.51 11.39 0.93
N LEU A 142 -2.71 11.45 1.51
CA LEU A 142 -3.59 10.28 1.58
C LEU A 142 -4.09 9.85 0.20
N SER A 143 -4.38 10.79 -0.71
CA SER A 143 -4.75 10.43 -2.09
C SER A 143 -3.65 9.66 -2.80
N LEU A 144 -2.37 10.05 -2.63
CA LEU A 144 -1.23 9.30 -3.16
C LEU A 144 -1.11 7.92 -2.52
N LEU A 145 -1.31 7.84 -1.20
CA LEU A 145 -1.26 6.57 -0.48
C LEU A 145 -2.36 5.62 -0.96
N TRP A 146 -3.59 6.12 -1.19
CA TRP A 146 -4.69 5.31 -1.74
C TRP A 146 -4.41 4.81 -3.15
N ARG A 147 -3.77 5.61 -4.02
CA ARG A 147 -3.33 5.15 -5.34
C ARG A 147 -2.35 3.99 -5.27
N ARG A 148 -1.54 3.95 -4.22
CA ARG A 148 -0.55 2.90 -4.00
C ARG A 148 -1.14 1.67 -3.33
N GLU A 149 -1.77 1.84 -2.17
CA GLU A 149 -2.20 0.71 -1.33
C GLU A 149 -3.56 0.15 -1.78
N MET A 150 -4.43 0.99 -2.33
CA MET A 150 -5.76 0.60 -2.78
C MET A 150 -5.83 0.34 -4.30
N LEU A 151 -4.74 -0.14 -4.89
CA LEU A 151 -4.65 -0.36 -6.34
C LEU A 151 -5.65 -1.42 -6.81
N THR A 152 -5.71 -2.56 -6.14
CA THR A 152 -6.56 -3.70 -6.50
C THR A 152 -7.76 -3.89 -5.56
N GLY A 153 -7.80 -3.15 -4.46
CA GLY A 153 -8.80 -3.36 -3.40
C GLY A 153 -8.52 -4.59 -2.53
N ALA A 154 -7.28 -5.09 -2.52
CA ALA A 154 -6.88 -6.21 -1.66
C ALA A 154 -6.83 -5.85 -0.18
N TYR A 155 -6.74 -4.56 0.14
CA TYR A 155 -6.70 -4.06 1.51
C TYR A 155 -7.99 -3.36 1.92
N ARG A 156 -8.24 -3.37 3.23
CA ARG A 156 -9.19 -2.50 3.93
C ARG A 156 -8.41 -1.47 4.75
N PRO A 157 -8.61 -0.16 4.58
CA PRO A 157 -8.08 0.83 5.50
C PRO A 157 -8.89 0.83 6.80
N VAL A 158 -8.20 0.73 7.94
CA VAL A 158 -8.81 0.74 9.27
C VAL A 158 -8.07 1.70 10.20
N TRP A 159 -8.81 2.34 11.11
CA TRP A 159 -8.20 3.11 12.18
C TRP A 159 -7.79 2.19 13.33
N VAL A 160 -6.54 2.29 13.75
CA VAL A 160 -5.96 1.51 14.84
C VAL A 160 -5.33 2.41 15.89
N PRO A 161 -5.46 2.08 17.19
CA PRO A 161 -4.69 2.75 18.23
C PRO A 161 -3.20 2.46 18.06
N LEU A 162 -2.37 3.51 18.12
CA LEU A 162 -0.93 3.42 18.04
C LEU A 162 -0.34 3.47 19.44
N ARG A 163 0.39 2.41 19.80
CA ARG A 163 1.03 2.30 21.12
C ARG A 163 2.53 2.52 21.01
N ASP A 164 3.10 3.17 22.00
CA ASP A 164 4.55 3.25 22.18
C ASP A 164 5.10 1.94 22.76
N LEU A 165 6.44 1.88 22.95
CA LEU A 165 7.12 0.73 23.53
C LEU A 165 6.76 0.45 25.00
N ARG A 166 6.06 1.39 25.67
CA ARG A 166 5.53 1.23 27.02
C ARG A 166 4.07 0.76 27.02
N GLY A 167 3.47 0.56 25.84
CA GLY A 167 2.09 0.16 25.66
C GLY A 167 1.07 1.31 25.77
N GLN A 168 1.53 2.57 25.92
CA GLN A 168 0.65 3.73 26.00
C GLN A 168 0.17 4.16 24.62
N VAL A 169 -1.13 4.41 24.46
CA VAL A 169 -1.70 4.95 23.22
C VAL A 169 -1.29 6.41 23.09
N PHE A 170 -0.62 6.75 22.00
CA PHE A 170 -0.21 8.12 21.69
C PHE A 170 -0.98 8.74 20.51
N GLY A 171 -1.81 7.98 19.81
CA GLY A 171 -2.60 8.45 18.69
C GLY A 171 -3.36 7.32 18.02
N HIS A 172 -4.01 7.67 16.89
CA HIS A 172 -4.68 6.71 16.01
C HIS A 172 -4.11 6.84 14.61
N GLY A 173 -3.89 5.72 13.95
CA GLY A 173 -3.36 5.67 12.58
C GLY A 173 -4.20 4.83 11.66
N ILE A 174 -4.11 5.12 10.37
CA ILE A 174 -4.68 4.30 9.31
C ILE A 174 -3.72 3.15 9.03
N ALA A 175 -4.18 1.92 9.15
CA ALA A 175 -3.49 0.71 8.74
C ALA A 175 -4.22 0.08 7.54
N PHE A 176 -3.45 -0.44 6.58
CA PHE A 176 -4.00 -1.21 5.45
C PHE A 176 -3.91 -2.69 5.81
N VAL A 177 -5.05 -3.29 6.11
CA VAL A 177 -5.16 -4.70 6.50
C VAL A 177 -5.71 -5.52 5.34
N ILE A 178 -5.41 -6.82 5.28
CA ILE A 178 -5.97 -7.69 4.23
C ILE A 178 -7.51 -7.66 4.28
N ASP A 179 -8.15 -7.62 3.12
CA ASP A 179 -9.58 -7.88 3.06
C ASP A 179 -9.83 -9.40 3.01
N PRO A 180 -10.35 -10.02 4.08
CA PRO A 180 -10.53 -11.47 4.13
C PRO A 180 -11.59 -11.98 3.14
N ALA A 181 -12.45 -11.10 2.63
CA ALA A 181 -13.44 -11.43 1.61
C ALA A 181 -12.90 -11.20 0.18
N GLY A 182 -11.72 -10.58 0.05
CA GLY A 182 -11.12 -10.26 -1.24
C GLY A 182 -10.52 -11.49 -1.92
N PRO A 183 -10.51 -11.53 -3.26
CA PRO A 183 -9.98 -12.67 -4.03
C PRO A 183 -8.47 -12.88 -3.89
N GLN A 184 -7.74 -11.87 -3.39
CA GLN A 184 -6.30 -11.93 -3.18
C GLN A 184 -5.94 -12.41 -1.76
N CYS A 185 -6.93 -12.61 -0.86
CA CYS A 185 -6.67 -13.18 0.45
C CYS A 185 -6.47 -14.70 0.34
N VAL A 186 -5.32 -15.16 0.79
CA VAL A 186 -4.97 -16.58 0.82
C VAL A 186 -4.68 -16.98 2.25
N ARG A 187 -5.33 -18.04 2.71
CA ARG A 187 -5.03 -18.69 3.99
C ARG A 187 -4.28 -19.98 3.69
N LEU A 188 -2.98 -19.98 3.98
CA LEU A 188 -2.19 -21.21 3.92
C LEU A 188 -2.61 -22.07 5.12
N GLY A 189 -3.10 -23.29 4.85
CA GLY A 189 -3.26 -24.29 5.91
C GLY A 189 -1.90 -24.59 6.53
N GLU A 190 -1.88 -24.88 7.83
CA GLU A 190 -0.70 -25.46 8.44
C GLU A 190 -0.37 -26.76 7.65
N ALA A 191 0.85 -26.82 7.12
CA ALA A 191 1.33 -28.08 6.54
C ALA A 191 1.47 -29.08 7.68
N GLU A 192 0.68 -30.17 7.62
CA GLU A 192 0.87 -31.34 8.48
C GLU A 192 2.24 -32.00 8.25
#